data_c85ba02b3ce5fb1f3b6acd9738af9e2d
#
_entry.id   c85ba02b3ce5fb1f3b6acd9738af9e2d
#
_cell.length_a   1.000
_cell.length_b   1.000
_cell.length_c   1.000
_cell.angle_alpha   90.00
_cell.angle_beta   90.00
_cell.angle_gamma   90.00
#
_symmetry.space_group_name_H-M   'P 1'
#
loop_
_entity.id
_entity.type
_entity.pdbx_description
1 polymer ?
#
loop_
_entity_poly.entity_id
_entity_poly.type
_entity_poly.pdbx_seq_one_letter_code
_entity_poly.pdbx_strand_id
1 'polypeptide(L)'
;MLNLTRKKKGGATVGLDIEAGSVAAVEVQGQNGSTAVTGSGIVPLAPGAFREGEVADPDRVAEALKELFSANRISKQVRLGVANQRVVVRTMRLPVIEDPKEMAAAVRFQAAEQIPMPLDQAVLEHQVVGGVPAEEGESPKVDVVVVAARRDMVASFVEPVRRAGLEPVGVDLSAFGMIRALGDFGVVAEDGTRTAETVLYCNVIDILNLAVARGRSCLFTRVANTGLETIAARFATERGLSTEHANQWLLHVGLEAPVESLEGDPDTIAAARSALEEGAGAMVGDLRLSLDYYGAQESAIPVERIVVCGPGSGIAGLPARMEAGLGLPVSVATPAPLSEMPGDAAARLILPFGLALAS
;
A
#
# COMPACT_ATOMS: atom_id res chain seq x y z
N MET A 1 0.76 -21.57 15.73
CA MET A 1 1.16 -20.20 16.11
C MET A 1 2.34 -19.80 15.26
N LEU A 2 2.14 -18.98 14.22
CA LEU A 2 3.26 -18.33 13.52
C LEU A 2 3.61 -17.07 14.31
N ASN A 3 4.65 -17.16 15.13
CA ASN A 3 5.20 -16.03 15.87
C ASN A 3 6.04 -15.21 14.89
N LEU A 4 5.44 -14.19 14.23
CA LEU A 4 6.02 -13.40 13.14
C LEU A 4 6.86 -12.21 13.61
N THR A 5 7.12 -12.09 14.91
CA THR A 5 7.91 -10.98 15.47
C THR A 5 9.15 -11.49 16.21
N ARG A 6 10.20 -11.86 15.48
CA ARG A 6 11.52 -12.06 16.09
C ARG A 6 12.37 -10.81 15.85
N LYS A 7 12.40 -9.90 16.84
CA LYS A 7 13.34 -8.79 16.87
C LYS A 7 14.77 -9.32 16.84
N LYS A 8 15.46 -9.17 15.69
CA LYS A 8 16.91 -9.16 15.65
C LYS A 8 17.38 -7.70 15.67
N LYS A 9 18.09 -7.28 16.71
CA LYS A 9 18.75 -5.98 16.75
C LYS A 9 19.83 -5.91 15.66
N GLY A 10 19.73 -4.93 14.74
CA GLY A 10 20.86 -4.48 13.92
C GLY A 10 21.13 -5.25 12.62
N GLY A 11 20.19 -6.07 12.11
CA GLY A 11 20.32 -6.71 10.79
C GLY A 11 19.64 -5.90 9.68
N ALA A 12 20.11 -6.06 8.44
CA ALA A 12 19.41 -5.56 7.26
C ALA A 12 18.00 -6.16 7.18
N THR A 13 17.01 -5.34 6.85
CA THR A 13 15.61 -5.78 6.67
C THR A 13 15.23 -5.59 5.22
N VAL A 14 14.65 -6.63 4.60
CA VAL A 14 14.15 -6.57 3.23
C VAL A 14 12.64 -6.47 3.23
N GLY A 15 12.11 -5.42 2.61
CA GLY A 15 10.71 -5.34 2.23
C GLY A 15 10.52 -5.89 0.82
N LEU A 16 9.51 -6.70 0.63
CA LEU A 16 9.13 -7.34 -0.63
C LEU A 16 7.68 -7.00 -0.94
N ASP A 17 7.43 -6.52 -2.15
CA ASP A 17 6.09 -6.30 -2.66
C ASP A 17 5.88 -7.06 -3.97
N ILE A 18 4.68 -7.59 -4.18
CA ILE A 18 4.25 -8.34 -5.36
C ILE A 18 3.04 -7.62 -5.92
N GLU A 19 3.19 -7.09 -7.15
CA GLU A 19 2.17 -6.31 -7.81
C GLU A 19 1.92 -6.86 -9.22
N ALA A 20 0.82 -6.46 -9.86
CA ALA A 20 0.65 -6.76 -11.27
C ALA A 20 1.80 -6.12 -12.07
N GLY A 21 2.43 -6.92 -12.91
CA GLY A 21 3.54 -6.49 -13.77
C GLY A 21 4.92 -6.51 -13.14
N SER A 22 5.10 -6.59 -11.81
CA SER A 22 6.44 -6.69 -11.22
C SER A 22 6.49 -7.27 -9.81
N VAL A 23 7.65 -7.79 -9.45
CA VAL A 23 8.06 -8.03 -8.06
C VAL A 23 9.19 -7.05 -7.71
N ALA A 24 9.13 -6.43 -6.54
CA ALA A 24 10.07 -5.41 -6.12
C ALA A 24 10.55 -5.64 -4.68
N ALA A 25 11.83 -5.42 -4.42
CA ALA A 25 12.40 -5.54 -3.08
C ALA A 25 13.37 -4.40 -2.77
N VAL A 26 13.39 -3.99 -1.50
CA VAL A 26 14.33 -3.00 -0.96
C VAL A 26 14.92 -3.54 0.33
N GLU A 27 16.24 -3.50 0.41
CA GLU A 27 16.97 -3.75 1.65
C GLU A 27 17.36 -2.43 2.30
N VAL A 28 17.07 -2.29 3.59
CA VAL A 28 17.45 -1.12 4.38
C VAL A 28 18.32 -1.52 5.55
N GLN A 29 19.21 -0.62 5.93
CA GLN A 29 20.01 -0.73 7.14
C GLN A 29 19.95 0.58 7.93
N GLY A 30 19.70 0.48 9.21
CA GLY A 30 19.79 1.64 10.12
C GLY A 30 21.26 1.98 10.39
N GLN A 31 21.64 3.23 10.11
CA GLN A 31 22.97 3.78 10.42
C GLN A 31 22.80 5.13 11.12
N ASN A 32 23.34 5.25 12.36
CA ASN A 32 23.44 6.52 13.09
C ASN A 32 22.13 7.37 13.12
N GLY A 33 20.96 6.70 13.27
CA GLY A 33 19.68 7.39 13.33
C GLY A 33 19.07 7.73 11.97
N SER A 34 19.74 7.42 10.85
CA SER A 34 19.22 7.47 9.49
C SER A 34 19.01 6.06 8.92
N THR A 35 18.15 5.96 7.91
CA THR A 35 17.91 4.71 7.17
C THR A 35 18.52 4.85 5.78
N ALA A 36 19.40 3.91 5.43
CA ALA A 36 20.01 3.84 4.11
C ALA A 36 19.46 2.63 3.34
N VAL A 37 19.22 2.79 2.04
CA VAL A 37 18.96 1.69 1.11
C VAL A 37 20.32 1.05 0.77
N THR A 38 20.47 -0.23 1.09
CA THR A 38 21.71 -1.00 0.85
C THR A 38 21.61 -1.91 -0.37
N GLY A 39 20.39 -2.17 -0.84
CA GLY A 39 20.12 -2.95 -2.04
C GLY A 39 18.67 -2.80 -2.47
N SER A 40 18.43 -2.92 -3.76
CA SER A 40 17.07 -2.91 -4.32
C SER A 40 17.05 -3.64 -5.65
N GLY A 41 15.88 -4.08 -6.06
CA GLY A 41 15.68 -4.68 -7.37
C GLY A 41 14.20 -4.71 -7.74
N ILE A 42 13.97 -4.72 -9.06
CA ILE A 42 12.65 -4.87 -9.67
C ILE A 42 12.81 -5.88 -10.80
N VAL A 43 11.91 -6.85 -10.85
CA VAL A 43 11.85 -7.83 -11.95
C VAL A 43 10.42 -7.85 -12.50
N PRO A 44 10.25 -7.78 -13.83
CA PRO A 44 8.94 -7.91 -14.45
C PRO A 44 8.27 -9.24 -14.08
N LEU A 45 6.97 -9.18 -13.82
CA LEU A 45 6.14 -10.34 -13.58
C LEU A 45 5.34 -10.67 -14.84
N ALA A 46 5.28 -11.95 -15.19
CA ALA A 46 4.54 -12.40 -16.36
C ALA A 46 3.06 -11.98 -16.26
N PRO A 47 2.48 -11.48 -17.39
CA PRO A 47 1.08 -11.05 -17.40
C PRO A 47 0.15 -12.13 -16.86
N GLY A 48 -0.73 -11.72 -15.93
CA GLY A 48 -1.71 -12.59 -15.33
C GLY A 48 -1.22 -13.48 -14.20
N ALA A 49 0.06 -13.45 -13.83
CA ALA A 49 0.56 -14.18 -12.65
C ALA A 49 0.07 -13.58 -11.33
N PHE A 50 -0.24 -12.27 -11.33
CA PHE A 50 -0.87 -11.55 -10.24
C PHE A 50 -2.01 -10.71 -10.81
N ARG A 51 -3.18 -10.74 -10.19
CA ARG A 51 -4.38 -10.01 -10.64
C ARG A 51 -5.25 -9.62 -9.46
N GLU A 52 -5.77 -8.40 -9.48
CA GLU A 52 -6.75 -7.90 -8.49
C GLU A 52 -6.29 -8.09 -7.04
N GLY A 53 -4.98 -7.93 -6.80
CA GLY A 53 -4.40 -8.14 -5.48
C GLY A 53 -4.29 -9.62 -5.06
N GLU A 54 -4.23 -10.57 -6.01
CA GLU A 54 -4.11 -12.01 -5.73
C GLU A 54 -3.05 -12.72 -6.59
N VAL A 55 -2.36 -13.68 -5.98
CA VAL A 55 -1.44 -14.56 -6.70
C VAL A 55 -2.26 -15.57 -7.50
N ALA A 56 -2.25 -15.42 -8.84
CA ALA A 56 -2.96 -16.30 -9.76
C ALA A 56 -2.07 -17.45 -10.26
N ASP A 57 -0.76 -17.22 -10.42
CA ASP A 57 0.22 -18.24 -10.82
C ASP A 57 1.43 -18.19 -9.85
N PRO A 58 1.44 -19.03 -8.82
CA PRO A 58 2.51 -19.02 -7.82
C PRO A 58 3.86 -19.49 -8.35
N ASP A 59 3.90 -20.28 -9.44
CA ASP A 59 5.16 -20.72 -10.03
C ASP A 59 5.86 -19.57 -10.77
N ARG A 60 5.13 -18.79 -11.56
CA ARG A 60 5.68 -17.59 -12.23
C ARG A 60 6.11 -16.52 -11.24
N VAL A 61 5.36 -16.32 -10.16
CA VAL A 61 5.78 -15.41 -9.08
C VAL A 61 7.08 -15.92 -8.44
N ALA A 62 7.18 -17.22 -8.15
CA ALA A 62 8.40 -17.80 -7.57
C ALA A 62 9.61 -17.68 -8.50
N GLU A 63 9.44 -17.82 -9.82
CA GLU A 63 10.50 -17.63 -10.81
C GLU A 63 10.99 -16.18 -10.83
N ALA A 64 10.10 -15.20 -10.90
CA ALA A 64 10.45 -13.77 -10.84
C ALA A 64 11.18 -13.41 -9.54
N LEU A 65 10.74 -13.97 -8.41
CA LEU A 65 11.43 -13.79 -7.12
C LEU A 65 12.82 -14.40 -7.10
N LYS A 66 13.03 -15.60 -7.68
CA LYS A 66 14.36 -16.20 -7.81
C LYS A 66 15.28 -15.34 -8.66
N GLU A 67 14.79 -14.81 -9.78
CA GLU A 67 15.52 -13.89 -10.63
C GLU A 67 15.93 -12.64 -9.85
N LEU A 68 14.98 -11.97 -9.18
CA LEU A 68 15.21 -10.76 -8.38
C LEU A 68 16.33 -10.96 -7.37
N PHE A 69 16.29 -12.04 -6.58
CA PHE A 69 17.25 -12.30 -5.52
C PHE A 69 18.56 -12.91 -6.00
N SER A 70 18.61 -13.48 -7.20
CA SER A 70 19.87 -13.94 -7.81
C SER A 70 20.64 -12.81 -8.47
N ALA A 71 19.95 -11.84 -9.07
CA ALA A 71 20.55 -10.68 -9.71
C ALA A 71 21.04 -9.63 -8.68
N ASN A 72 20.38 -9.54 -7.53
CA ASN A 72 20.66 -8.55 -6.50
C ASN A 72 21.17 -9.23 -5.22
N ARG A 73 22.29 -8.74 -4.66
CA ARG A 73 22.89 -9.31 -3.45
C ARG A 73 22.20 -8.78 -2.19
N ILE A 74 20.90 -9.07 -2.04
CA ILE A 74 20.06 -8.68 -0.88
C ILE A 74 19.75 -9.89 -0.02
N SER A 75 19.42 -9.66 1.26
CA SER A 75 19.10 -10.71 2.22
C SER A 75 17.85 -11.50 1.81
N LYS A 76 17.86 -12.80 2.08
CA LYS A 76 16.71 -13.69 1.81
C LYS A 76 15.63 -13.66 2.89
N GLN A 77 15.85 -12.96 3.99
CA GLN A 77 14.85 -12.75 5.03
C GLN A 77 13.99 -11.56 4.67
N VAL A 78 12.73 -11.81 4.30
CA VAL A 78 11.87 -10.81 3.70
C VAL A 78 10.61 -10.55 4.52
N ARG A 79 10.19 -9.29 4.60
CA ARG A 79 8.86 -8.89 5.05
C ARG A 79 8.00 -8.63 3.81
N LEU A 80 6.97 -9.43 3.66
CA LEU A 80 6.07 -9.40 2.51
C LEU A 80 4.94 -8.43 2.73
N GLY A 81 4.68 -7.54 1.76
CA GLY A 81 3.51 -6.68 1.69
C GLY A 81 2.30 -7.41 1.10
N VAL A 82 1.13 -7.09 1.62
CA VAL A 82 -0.15 -7.56 1.09
C VAL A 82 -1.13 -6.40 0.98
N ALA A 83 -1.73 -6.25 -0.20
CA ALA A 83 -2.87 -5.37 -0.45
C ALA A 83 -3.99 -6.21 -1.08
N ASN A 84 -5.08 -6.43 -0.34
CA ASN A 84 -6.18 -7.27 -0.82
C ASN A 84 -7.51 -6.86 -0.18
N GLN A 85 -8.61 -6.95 -0.92
CA GLN A 85 -9.95 -6.60 -0.43
C GLN A 85 -10.45 -7.54 0.69
N ARG A 86 -9.84 -8.72 0.84
CA ARG A 86 -10.15 -9.69 1.91
C ARG A 86 -9.38 -9.43 3.22
N VAL A 87 -8.78 -8.24 3.33
CA VAL A 87 -8.20 -7.74 4.57
C VAL A 87 -9.13 -6.71 5.17
N VAL A 88 -9.38 -6.83 6.46
CA VAL A 88 -10.20 -5.88 7.24
C VAL A 88 -9.33 -5.23 8.29
N VAL A 89 -9.32 -3.91 8.32
CA VAL A 89 -8.68 -3.12 9.39
C VAL A 89 -9.78 -2.38 10.15
N ARG A 90 -9.74 -2.44 11.49
CA ARG A 90 -10.66 -1.74 12.38
C ARG A 90 -9.90 -1.14 13.54
N THR A 91 -10.32 0.02 13.96
CA THR A 91 -9.90 0.59 15.25
C THR A 91 -10.99 0.31 16.27
N MET A 92 -10.60 -0.28 17.39
CA MET A 92 -11.48 -0.65 18.49
C MET A 92 -11.02 0.08 19.74
N ARG A 93 -11.98 0.50 20.57
CA ARG A 93 -11.68 1.11 21.88
C ARG A 93 -11.90 0.10 22.98
N LEU A 94 -10.85 -0.24 23.71
CA LEU A 94 -10.85 -1.24 24.78
C LEU A 94 -10.40 -0.61 26.10
N PRO A 95 -10.80 -1.17 27.26
CA PRO A 95 -10.14 -0.86 28.54
C PRO A 95 -8.65 -1.12 28.47
N VAL A 96 -7.88 -0.42 29.32
CA VAL A 96 -6.45 -0.73 29.50
C VAL A 96 -6.32 -2.12 30.12
N ILE A 97 -5.71 -3.05 29.38
CA ILE A 97 -5.45 -4.43 29.83
C ILE A 97 -3.96 -4.66 29.72
N GLU A 98 -3.29 -4.91 30.84
CA GLU A 98 -1.82 -5.06 30.90
C GLU A 98 -1.35 -6.45 30.43
N ASP A 99 -2.16 -7.50 30.70
CA ASP A 99 -1.80 -8.86 30.26
C ASP A 99 -2.04 -9.01 28.75
N PRO A 100 -0.99 -9.34 27.96
CA PRO A 100 -1.12 -9.48 26.50
C PRO A 100 -2.10 -10.58 26.05
N LYS A 101 -2.31 -11.64 26.89
CA LYS A 101 -3.25 -12.72 26.57
C LYS A 101 -4.68 -12.30 26.80
N GLU A 102 -4.92 -11.56 27.87
CA GLU A 102 -6.24 -10.99 28.18
C GLU A 102 -6.60 -9.92 27.13
N MET A 103 -5.64 -9.07 26.74
CA MET A 103 -5.82 -8.11 25.65
C MET A 103 -6.19 -8.83 24.34
N ALA A 104 -5.46 -9.87 23.96
CA ALA A 104 -5.74 -10.65 22.76
C ALA A 104 -7.14 -11.32 22.81
N ALA A 105 -7.57 -11.79 23.99
CA ALA A 105 -8.89 -12.37 24.19
C ALA A 105 -10.00 -11.30 24.05
N ALA A 106 -9.81 -10.12 24.66
CA ALA A 106 -10.75 -9.00 24.54
C ALA A 106 -10.87 -8.51 23.09
N VAL A 107 -9.73 -8.35 22.39
CA VAL A 107 -9.70 -8.01 20.95
C VAL A 107 -10.48 -9.05 20.15
N ARG A 108 -10.21 -10.35 20.36
CA ARG A 108 -10.89 -11.42 19.62
C ARG A 108 -12.40 -11.43 19.86
N PHE A 109 -12.82 -11.17 21.10
CA PHE A 109 -14.24 -11.10 21.45
C PHE A 109 -14.94 -9.96 20.71
N GLN A 110 -14.38 -8.75 20.77
CA GLN A 110 -14.96 -7.58 20.12
C GLN A 110 -14.86 -7.65 18.59
N ALA A 111 -13.78 -8.25 18.06
CA ALA A 111 -13.60 -8.48 16.64
C ALA A 111 -14.67 -9.39 16.03
N ALA A 112 -15.21 -10.34 16.79
CA ALA A 112 -16.27 -11.24 16.34
C ALA A 112 -17.58 -10.50 15.95
N GLU A 113 -17.83 -9.34 16.54
CA GLU A 113 -19.00 -8.51 16.24
C GLU A 113 -18.76 -7.51 15.08
N GLN A 114 -17.51 -7.08 14.87
CA GLN A 114 -17.19 -5.98 13.96
C GLN A 114 -16.52 -6.43 12.65
N ILE A 115 -15.97 -7.65 12.62
CA ILE A 115 -15.25 -8.16 11.45
C ILE A 115 -16.14 -9.15 10.70
N PRO A 116 -16.52 -8.86 9.43
CA PRO A 116 -17.46 -9.67 8.66
C PRO A 116 -16.77 -10.89 8.03
N MET A 117 -16.02 -11.66 8.82
CA MET A 117 -15.44 -12.95 8.41
C MET A 117 -15.32 -13.90 9.59
N PRO A 118 -15.40 -15.24 9.35
CA PRO A 118 -15.19 -16.24 10.39
C PRO A 118 -13.77 -16.13 10.99
N LEU A 119 -13.66 -15.83 12.28
CA LEU A 119 -12.37 -15.60 12.95
C LEU A 119 -11.53 -16.88 13.11
N ASP A 120 -12.10 -18.07 12.95
CA ASP A 120 -11.39 -19.34 12.91
C ASP A 120 -10.63 -19.54 11.59
N GLN A 121 -11.09 -18.90 10.50
CA GLN A 121 -10.45 -18.89 9.19
C GLN A 121 -9.55 -17.67 8.98
N ALA A 122 -9.52 -16.75 9.95
CA ALA A 122 -8.72 -15.53 9.88
C ALA A 122 -7.38 -15.64 10.62
N VAL A 123 -6.39 -14.91 10.14
CA VAL A 123 -5.26 -14.41 10.92
C VAL A 123 -5.73 -13.11 11.53
N LEU A 124 -5.66 -12.97 12.84
CA LEU A 124 -6.05 -11.78 13.59
C LEU A 124 -4.83 -11.27 14.35
N GLU A 125 -4.44 -10.03 14.07
CA GLU A 125 -3.35 -9.34 14.77
C GLU A 125 -3.85 -7.97 15.26
N HIS A 126 -3.20 -7.44 16.29
CA HIS A 126 -3.60 -6.16 16.85
C HIS A 126 -2.40 -5.37 17.37
N GLN A 127 -2.57 -4.05 17.41
CA GLN A 127 -1.59 -3.12 17.96
C GLN A 127 -2.30 -2.01 18.73
N VAL A 128 -1.87 -1.76 19.98
CA VAL A 128 -2.30 -0.58 20.73
C VAL A 128 -1.62 0.65 20.12
N VAL A 129 -2.43 1.64 19.71
CA VAL A 129 -1.93 2.82 18.98
C VAL A 129 -2.04 4.12 19.76
N GLY A 130 -2.83 4.15 20.85
CA GLY A 130 -2.97 5.34 21.68
C GLY A 130 -3.75 5.09 22.96
N GLY A 131 -3.51 5.93 23.96
CA GLY A 131 -4.35 6.03 25.16
C GLY A 131 -5.45 7.04 24.94
N VAL A 132 -6.66 6.73 25.40
CA VAL A 132 -7.80 7.66 25.41
C VAL A 132 -7.93 8.21 26.82
N PRO A 133 -7.90 9.54 27.03
CA PRO A 133 -8.10 10.13 28.34
C PRO A 133 -9.43 9.63 28.95
N ALA A 134 -9.40 9.28 30.23
CA ALA A 134 -10.61 8.91 30.95
C ALA A 134 -11.49 10.15 31.17
N GLU A 135 -12.78 10.05 30.89
CA GLU A 135 -13.75 11.01 31.37
C GLU A 135 -13.99 10.81 32.87
N GLU A 136 -14.52 11.83 33.55
CA GLU A 136 -14.71 11.80 35.02
C GLU A 136 -15.63 10.61 35.40
N GLY A 137 -15.07 9.61 36.10
CA GLY A 137 -15.78 8.41 36.51
C GLY A 137 -15.65 7.20 35.58
N GLU A 138 -14.97 7.33 34.43
CA GLU A 138 -14.69 6.21 33.53
C GLU A 138 -13.29 5.61 33.74
N SER A 139 -13.16 4.33 33.41
CA SER A 139 -11.84 3.67 33.37
C SER A 139 -11.07 4.10 32.12
N PRO A 140 -9.73 4.25 32.18
CA PRO A 140 -8.93 4.60 31.03
C PRO A 140 -9.06 3.55 29.93
N LYS A 141 -9.11 4.03 28.68
CA LYS A 141 -9.27 3.21 27.48
C LYS A 141 -8.05 3.35 26.55
N VAL A 142 -7.89 2.41 25.66
CA VAL A 142 -6.87 2.44 24.60
C VAL A 142 -7.53 2.19 23.26
N ASP A 143 -7.02 2.87 22.24
CA ASP A 143 -7.36 2.58 20.85
C ASP A 143 -6.45 1.46 20.34
N VAL A 144 -7.06 0.43 19.77
CA VAL A 144 -6.39 -0.78 19.27
C VAL A 144 -6.72 -0.94 17.79
N VAL A 145 -5.71 -0.89 16.93
CA VAL A 145 -5.87 -1.25 15.52
C VAL A 145 -5.84 -2.77 15.41
N VAL A 146 -6.86 -3.33 14.81
CA VAL A 146 -7.03 -4.77 14.58
C VAL A 146 -7.03 -5.04 13.09
N VAL A 147 -6.22 -6.00 12.68
CA VAL A 147 -6.14 -6.49 11.29
C VAL A 147 -6.60 -7.92 11.24
N ALA A 148 -7.55 -8.20 10.36
CA ALA A 148 -7.99 -9.55 10.07
C ALA A 148 -7.82 -9.86 8.58
N ALA A 149 -7.21 -11.00 8.28
CA ALA A 149 -6.99 -11.47 6.92
C ALA A 149 -7.31 -12.96 6.80
N ARG A 150 -7.88 -13.40 5.70
CA ARG A 150 -8.14 -14.84 5.46
C ARG A 150 -6.83 -15.62 5.40
N ARG A 151 -6.78 -16.77 6.09
CA ARG A 151 -5.57 -17.63 6.14
C ARG A 151 -5.16 -18.15 4.78
N ASP A 152 -6.14 -18.56 3.95
CA ASP A 152 -5.89 -19.06 2.60
C ASP A 152 -5.26 -18.00 1.70
N MET A 153 -5.75 -16.77 1.78
CA MET A 153 -5.17 -15.63 1.07
C MET A 153 -3.73 -15.35 1.53
N VAL A 154 -3.48 -15.27 2.84
CA VAL A 154 -2.11 -15.07 3.35
C VAL A 154 -1.20 -16.22 2.91
N ALA A 155 -1.68 -17.46 2.92
CA ALA A 155 -0.91 -18.61 2.48
C ALA A 155 -0.55 -18.53 0.99
N SER A 156 -1.46 -18.07 0.12
CA SER A 156 -1.20 -17.94 -1.33
C SER A 156 -0.09 -16.93 -1.64
N PHE A 157 0.09 -15.89 -0.81
CA PHE A 157 1.21 -14.95 -0.93
C PHE A 157 2.52 -15.53 -0.40
N VAL A 158 2.49 -16.28 0.69
CA VAL A 158 3.69 -16.84 1.34
C VAL A 158 4.27 -18.01 0.54
N GLU A 159 3.43 -18.77 -0.14
CA GLU A 159 3.84 -19.97 -0.88
C GLU A 159 4.90 -19.69 -1.96
N PRO A 160 4.70 -18.76 -2.92
CA PRO A 160 5.71 -18.46 -3.95
C PRO A 160 7.00 -17.90 -3.36
N VAL A 161 6.94 -17.13 -2.27
CA VAL A 161 8.11 -16.62 -1.55
C VAL A 161 8.97 -17.78 -1.04
N ARG A 162 8.35 -18.78 -0.41
CA ARG A 162 9.04 -19.99 0.06
C ARG A 162 9.58 -20.86 -1.09
N ARG A 163 8.82 -21.01 -2.19
CA ARG A 163 9.26 -21.71 -3.40
C ARG A 163 10.48 -21.07 -4.05
N ALA A 164 10.59 -19.74 -3.91
CA ALA A 164 11.78 -19.00 -4.37
C ALA A 164 13.03 -19.21 -3.47
N GLY A 165 12.91 -19.93 -2.36
CA GLY A 165 14.00 -20.14 -1.41
C GLY A 165 14.23 -18.94 -0.49
N LEU A 166 13.22 -18.10 -0.31
CA LEU A 166 13.22 -16.97 0.61
C LEU A 166 12.60 -17.34 1.95
N GLU A 167 12.97 -16.62 3.00
CA GLU A 167 12.45 -16.78 4.36
C GLU A 167 11.50 -15.61 4.69
N PRO A 168 10.16 -15.79 4.63
CA PRO A 168 9.25 -14.75 5.07
C PRO A 168 9.31 -14.61 6.60
N VAL A 169 9.88 -13.50 7.07
CA VAL A 169 9.99 -13.17 8.50
C VAL A 169 8.78 -12.39 9.02
N GLY A 170 7.94 -11.90 8.13
CA GLY A 170 6.69 -11.23 8.44
C GLY A 170 5.83 -11.03 7.19
N VAL A 171 4.53 -10.94 7.42
CA VAL A 171 3.55 -10.45 6.45
C VAL A 171 2.95 -9.17 7.04
N ASP A 172 2.89 -8.13 6.24
CA ASP A 172 2.44 -6.81 6.65
C ASP A 172 1.47 -6.25 5.59
N LEU A 173 0.72 -5.22 5.92
CA LEU A 173 -0.09 -4.53 4.92
C LEU A 173 0.75 -3.56 4.12
N SER A 174 0.65 -3.61 2.78
CA SER A 174 1.30 -2.62 1.90
C SER A 174 0.86 -1.19 2.24
N ALA A 175 -0.39 -1.00 2.72
CA ALA A 175 -0.89 0.26 3.26
C ALA A 175 -0.06 0.79 4.45
N PHE A 176 0.36 -0.09 5.37
CA PHE A 176 1.22 0.31 6.49
C PHE A 176 2.65 0.61 6.02
N GLY A 177 3.14 -0.14 5.02
CA GLY A 177 4.39 0.17 4.34
C GLY A 177 4.35 1.58 3.73
N MET A 178 3.27 1.92 3.03
CA MET A 178 3.07 3.23 2.43
C MET A 178 3.09 4.36 3.48
N ILE A 179 2.38 4.21 4.60
CA ILE A 179 2.38 5.18 5.70
C ILE A 179 3.80 5.35 6.28
N ARG A 180 4.57 4.27 6.46
CA ARG A 180 5.95 4.36 6.96
C ARG A 180 6.91 5.02 5.99
N ALA A 181 6.73 4.79 4.69
CA ALA A 181 7.55 5.36 3.64
C ALA A 181 7.31 6.86 3.43
N LEU A 182 6.05 7.29 3.47
CA LEU A 182 5.60 8.62 3.04
C LEU A 182 5.05 9.47 4.19
N GLY A 183 4.82 8.85 5.36
CA GLY A 183 4.17 9.53 6.48
C GLY A 183 4.98 10.69 7.00
N ASP A 184 4.34 11.84 7.12
CA ASP A 184 4.86 12.97 7.85
C ASP A 184 4.63 12.74 9.35
N PHE A 185 5.71 12.74 10.10
CA PHE A 185 5.66 12.50 11.55
C PHE A 185 5.20 13.73 12.35
N GLY A 186 4.72 14.76 11.66
CA GLY A 186 4.22 16.00 12.24
C GLY A 186 5.30 16.94 12.77
N VAL A 187 4.97 18.20 12.81
CA VAL A 187 5.80 19.26 13.40
C VAL A 187 5.59 19.23 14.91
N VAL A 188 6.67 19.22 15.66
CA VAL A 188 6.62 19.44 17.11
C VAL A 188 6.51 20.94 17.32
N ALA A 189 5.38 21.41 17.85
CA ALA A 189 5.19 22.79 18.25
C ALA A 189 6.09 23.14 19.45
N GLU A 190 6.30 24.45 19.71
CA GLU A 190 7.14 24.92 20.83
C GLU A 190 6.66 24.43 22.20
N ASP A 191 5.38 24.13 22.34
CA ASP A 191 4.76 23.55 23.55
C ASP A 191 4.93 22.02 23.68
N GLY A 192 5.66 21.38 22.73
CA GLY A 192 5.88 19.94 22.70
C GLY A 192 4.72 19.13 22.09
N THR A 193 3.63 19.78 21.68
CA THR A 193 2.53 19.10 20.98
C THR A 193 2.95 18.73 19.57
N ARG A 194 2.64 17.50 19.14
CA ARG A 194 2.81 17.06 17.74
C ARG A 194 1.51 17.28 16.99
N THR A 195 1.51 18.18 16.03
CA THR A 195 0.42 18.32 15.08
C THR A 195 0.80 17.59 13.80
N ALA A 196 0.11 16.49 13.54
CA ALA A 196 0.21 15.76 12.28
C ALA A 196 -1.07 15.99 11.49
N GLU A 197 -0.93 16.24 10.18
CA GLU A 197 -2.06 16.29 9.27
C GLU A 197 -2.70 14.90 9.10
N THR A 198 -3.99 14.89 8.79
CA THR A 198 -4.69 13.68 8.38
C THR A 198 -4.61 13.55 6.87
N VAL A 199 -3.89 12.55 6.41
CA VAL A 199 -3.53 12.36 5.00
C VAL A 199 -4.13 11.08 4.46
N LEU A 200 -4.73 11.16 3.26
CA LEU A 200 -5.04 9.99 2.46
C LEU A 200 -3.84 9.65 1.57
N TYR A 201 -3.20 8.54 1.83
CA TYR A 201 -2.18 7.95 0.96
C TYR A 201 -2.85 7.05 -0.06
N CYS A 202 -2.44 7.16 -1.33
CA CYS A 202 -2.98 6.39 -2.44
C CYS A 202 -1.85 5.85 -3.31
N ASN A 203 -1.66 4.54 -3.31
CA ASN A 203 -0.79 3.87 -4.28
C ASN A 203 -1.63 3.46 -5.50
N VAL A 204 -1.22 3.94 -6.69
CA VAL A 204 -1.90 3.71 -7.97
C VAL A 204 -1.06 2.77 -8.82
N ILE A 205 -1.52 1.50 -8.92
CA ILE A 205 -0.90 0.49 -9.77
C ILE A 205 -1.97 -0.38 -10.46
N ASP A 206 -2.10 -1.67 -10.14
CA ASP A 206 -3.19 -2.54 -10.63
C ASP A 206 -4.49 -2.31 -9.86
N ILE A 207 -4.35 -1.98 -8.60
CA ILE A 207 -5.40 -1.62 -7.67
C ILE A 207 -5.12 -0.23 -7.09
N LEU A 208 -6.13 0.41 -6.53
CA LEU A 208 -5.92 1.52 -5.62
C LEU A 208 -5.75 0.97 -4.21
N ASN A 209 -4.57 1.12 -3.63
CA ASN A 209 -4.32 0.80 -2.24
C ASN A 209 -4.34 2.09 -1.43
N LEU A 210 -5.33 2.24 -0.55
CA LEU A 210 -5.67 3.45 0.17
C LEU A 210 -5.38 3.31 1.66
N ALA A 211 -4.84 4.35 2.26
CA ALA A 211 -4.67 4.45 3.69
C ALA A 211 -4.92 5.88 4.17
N VAL A 212 -5.84 6.09 5.10
CA VAL A 212 -5.93 7.34 5.85
C VAL A 212 -5.10 7.20 7.11
N ALA A 213 -4.21 8.13 7.34
CA ALA A 213 -3.38 8.14 8.54
C ALA A 213 -3.18 9.55 9.09
N ARG A 214 -2.96 9.63 10.41
CA ARG A 214 -2.51 10.83 11.09
C ARG A 214 -1.16 10.53 11.75
N GLY A 215 -0.10 11.14 11.22
CA GLY A 215 1.25 10.77 11.59
C GLY A 215 1.53 9.30 11.27
N ARG A 216 1.83 8.48 12.29
CA ARG A 216 2.06 7.04 12.16
C ARG A 216 0.82 6.18 12.39
N SER A 217 -0.26 6.77 12.87
CA SER A 217 -1.48 6.04 13.21
C SER A 217 -2.34 5.86 11.97
N CYS A 218 -2.52 4.61 11.54
CA CYS A 218 -3.47 4.27 10.50
C CYS A 218 -4.89 4.35 11.06
N LEU A 219 -5.74 5.12 10.39
CA LEU A 219 -7.14 5.31 10.77
C LEU A 219 -8.08 4.46 9.90
N PHE A 220 -7.69 4.24 8.63
CA PHE A 220 -8.51 3.52 7.67
C PHE A 220 -7.65 2.96 6.55
N THR A 221 -8.04 1.80 6.02
CA THR A 221 -7.48 1.25 4.77
C THR A 221 -8.58 0.72 3.88
N ARG A 222 -8.38 0.82 2.58
CA ARG A 222 -9.23 0.20 1.58
C ARG A 222 -8.43 -0.14 0.34
N VAL A 223 -8.82 -1.23 -0.32
CA VAL A 223 -8.35 -1.61 -1.65
C VAL A 223 -9.53 -1.54 -2.61
N ALA A 224 -9.34 -0.85 -3.74
CA ALA A 224 -10.31 -0.80 -4.84
C ALA A 224 -9.69 -1.35 -6.13
N ASN A 225 -10.50 -1.98 -6.98
CA ASN A 225 -10.02 -2.65 -8.20
C ASN A 225 -9.92 -1.71 -9.41
N THR A 226 -9.88 -0.41 -9.20
CA THR A 226 -9.66 0.59 -10.24
C THR A 226 -8.21 1.04 -10.20
N GLY A 227 -7.38 0.50 -11.06
CA GLY A 227 -5.97 0.87 -11.14
C GLY A 227 -5.52 1.05 -12.58
N LEU A 228 -4.26 1.45 -12.76
CA LEU A 228 -3.66 1.68 -14.07
C LEU A 228 -3.67 0.41 -14.95
N GLU A 229 -3.38 -0.74 -14.34
CA GLU A 229 -3.33 -2.01 -15.06
C GLU A 229 -4.70 -2.39 -15.64
N THR A 230 -5.79 -2.09 -14.93
CA THR A 230 -7.16 -2.33 -15.43
C THR A 230 -7.45 -1.47 -16.67
N ILE A 231 -7.01 -0.21 -16.66
CA ILE A 231 -7.14 0.70 -17.81
C ILE A 231 -6.30 0.17 -18.98
N ALA A 232 -5.05 -0.19 -18.72
CA ALA A 232 -4.12 -0.70 -19.71
C ALA A 232 -4.60 -2.01 -20.34
N ALA A 233 -5.10 -2.95 -19.55
CA ALA A 233 -5.61 -4.23 -20.04
C ALA A 233 -6.83 -4.06 -20.96
N ARG A 234 -7.75 -3.14 -20.61
CA ARG A 234 -8.89 -2.81 -21.47
C ARG A 234 -8.43 -2.18 -22.78
N PHE A 235 -7.61 -1.14 -22.71
CA PHE A 235 -7.08 -0.46 -23.90
C PHE A 235 -6.26 -1.41 -24.79
N ALA A 236 -5.44 -2.29 -24.19
CA ALA A 236 -4.71 -3.33 -24.90
C ALA A 236 -5.64 -4.26 -25.69
N THR A 237 -6.73 -4.73 -25.05
CA THR A 237 -7.72 -5.60 -25.69
C THR A 237 -8.43 -4.90 -26.85
N GLU A 238 -8.83 -3.65 -26.67
CA GLU A 238 -9.54 -2.86 -27.71
C GLU A 238 -8.66 -2.57 -28.93
N ARG A 239 -7.34 -2.42 -28.72
CA ARG A 239 -6.40 -2.07 -29.79
C ARG A 239 -5.52 -3.22 -30.28
N GLY A 240 -5.66 -4.42 -29.70
CA GLY A 240 -4.80 -5.57 -30.03
C GLY A 240 -3.34 -5.37 -29.65
N LEU A 241 -3.08 -4.63 -28.56
CA LEU A 241 -1.74 -4.38 -28.02
C LEU A 241 -1.38 -5.35 -26.89
N SER A 242 -0.11 -5.41 -26.54
CA SER A 242 0.29 -5.97 -25.23
C SER A 242 -0.03 -4.98 -24.11
N THR A 243 -0.26 -5.47 -22.88
CA THR A 243 -0.52 -4.60 -21.72
C THR A 243 0.66 -3.65 -21.46
N GLU A 244 1.90 -4.11 -21.69
CA GLU A 244 3.09 -3.28 -21.57
C GLU A 244 3.08 -2.10 -22.55
N HIS A 245 2.75 -2.35 -23.82
CA HIS A 245 2.60 -1.32 -24.83
C HIS A 245 1.45 -0.37 -24.49
N ALA A 246 0.34 -0.89 -23.98
CA ALA A 246 -0.79 -0.08 -23.53
C ALA A 246 -0.38 0.86 -22.39
N ASN A 247 0.36 0.37 -21.39
CA ASN A 247 0.89 1.19 -20.31
C ASN A 247 1.80 2.32 -20.81
N GLN A 248 2.67 2.03 -21.78
CA GLN A 248 3.53 3.04 -22.39
C GLN A 248 2.71 4.13 -23.09
N TRP A 249 1.65 3.76 -23.81
CA TRP A 249 0.74 4.73 -24.41
C TRP A 249 0.00 5.60 -23.40
N LEU A 250 -0.49 5.00 -22.30
CA LEU A 250 -1.17 5.74 -21.24
C LEU A 250 -0.25 6.77 -20.58
N LEU A 251 1.01 6.38 -20.31
CA LEU A 251 2.03 7.27 -19.76
C LEU A 251 2.41 8.38 -20.75
N HIS A 252 2.57 8.03 -22.05
CA HIS A 252 2.90 8.99 -23.11
C HIS A 252 1.81 10.03 -23.30
N VAL A 253 0.57 9.59 -23.36
CA VAL A 253 -0.58 10.46 -23.65
C VAL A 253 -0.92 11.36 -22.44
N GLY A 254 -0.89 10.81 -21.22
CA GLY A 254 -1.26 11.54 -20.00
C GLY A 254 -2.66 12.20 -20.09
N LEU A 255 -2.94 13.15 -19.21
CA LEU A 255 -4.21 13.91 -19.14
C LEU A 255 -4.03 15.42 -19.29
N GLU A 256 -2.79 15.90 -19.47
CA GLU A 256 -2.48 17.33 -19.41
C GLU A 256 -2.32 17.96 -20.79
N ALA A 257 -1.48 17.38 -21.64
CA ALA A 257 -1.19 17.96 -22.95
C ALA A 257 -2.37 17.80 -23.94
N PRO A 258 -2.64 18.78 -24.83
CA PRO A 258 -3.58 18.60 -25.92
C PRO A 258 -3.21 17.42 -26.83
N VAL A 259 -4.18 16.60 -27.24
CA VAL A 259 -3.92 15.39 -28.05
C VAL A 259 -3.27 15.71 -29.38
N GLU A 260 -3.54 16.89 -29.94
CA GLU A 260 -2.99 17.37 -31.23
C GLU A 260 -1.50 17.70 -31.13
N SER A 261 -0.96 17.88 -29.91
CA SER A 261 0.45 18.19 -29.67
C SER A 261 1.30 16.95 -29.46
N LEU A 262 0.69 15.77 -29.38
CA LEU A 262 1.38 14.51 -29.08
C LEU A 262 1.89 13.84 -30.36
N GLU A 263 3.09 13.27 -30.30
CA GLU A 263 3.66 12.50 -31.39
C GLU A 263 3.12 11.06 -31.39
N GLY A 264 2.74 10.55 -32.55
CA GLY A 264 2.28 9.17 -32.72
C GLY A 264 1.06 9.03 -33.63
N ASP A 265 0.47 7.85 -33.66
CA ASP A 265 -0.76 7.59 -34.42
C ASP A 265 -1.97 8.28 -33.77
N PRO A 266 -2.66 9.22 -34.47
CA PRO A 266 -3.74 10.02 -33.93
C PRO A 266 -4.90 9.19 -33.36
N ASP A 267 -5.23 8.07 -33.99
CA ASP A 267 -6.33 7.20 -33.55
C ASP A 267 -5.96 6.44 -32.26
N THR A 268 -4.70 6.06 -32.13
CA THR A 268 -4.18 5.41 -30.91
C THR A 268 -4.09 6.42 -29.77
N ILE A 269 -3.60 7.65 -30.02
CA ILE A 269 -3.55 8.73 -29.05
C ILE A 269 -4.95 9.06 -28.51
N ALA A 270 -5.93 9.25 -29.42
CA ALA A 270 -7.30 9.55 -29.01
C ALA A 270 -7.93 8.43 -28.17
N ALA A 271 -7.72 7.16 -28.56
CA ALA A 271 -8.22 6.00 -27.82
C ALA A 271 -7.54 5.86 -26.44
N ALA A 272 -6.21 6.05 -26.35
CA ALA A 272 -5.49 6.01 -25.09
C ALA A 272 -5.94 7.13 -24.14
N ARG A 273 -6.13 8.36 -24.65
CA ARG A 273 -6.66 9.49 -23.89
C ARG A 273 -8.06 9.20 -23.36
N SER A 274 -8.97 8.70 -24.21
CA SER A 274 -10.33 8.35 -23.80
C SER A 274 -10.34 7.27 -22.72
N ALA A 275 -9.54 6.22 -22.87
CA ALA A 275 -9.40 5.17 -21.87
C ALA A 275 -8.88 5.71 -20.52
N LEU A 276 -7.91 6.62 -20.59
CA LEU A 276 -7.30 7.22 -19.39
C LEU A 276 -8.26 8.19 -18.69
N GLU A 277 -9.02 9.01 -19.43
CA GLU A 277 -10.03 9.92 -18.87
C GLU A 277 -11.15 9.15 -18.15
N GLU A 278 -11.64 8.08 -18.76
CA GLU A 278 -12.66 7.22 -18.16
C GLU A 278 -12.11 6.51 -16.90
N GLY A 279 -10.89 5.94 -16.99
CA GLY A 279 -10.25 5.29 -15.87
C GLY A 279 -9.94 6.24 -14.70
N ALA A 280 -9.45 7.45 -14.99
CA ALA A 280 -9.23 8.47 -13.97
C ALA A 280 -10.55 8.91 -13.32
N GLY A 281 -11.63 9.00 -14.09
CA GLY A 281 -12.97 9.26 -13.55
C GLY A 281 -13.43 8.17 -12.59
N ALA A 282 -13.21 6.90 -12.92
CA ALA A 282 -13.52 5.77 -12.05
C ALA A 282 -12.66 5.77 -10.76
N MET A 283 -11.36 6.06 -10.87
CA MET A 283 -10.47 6.22 -9.71
C MET A 283 -10.96 7.32 -8.77
N VAL A 284 -11.30 8.50 -9.29
CA VAL A 284 -11.87 9.60 -8.51
C VAL A 284 -13.18 9.19 -7.83
N GLY A 285 -14.03 8.42 -8.50
CA GLY A 285 -15.26 7.87 -7.94
C GLY A 285 -14.98 6.96 -6.73
N ASP A 286 -14.05 6.02 -6.86
CA ASP A 286 -13.66 5.11 -5.77
C ASP A 286 -12.99 5.82 -4.59
N LEU A 287 -12.17 6.83 -4.88
CA LEU A 287 -11.57 7.67 -3.84
C LEU A 287 -12.64 8.44 -3.06
N ARG A 288 -13.62 9.05 -3.76
CA ARG A 288 -14.74 9.75 -3.13
C ARG A 288 -15.56 8.82 -2.25
N LEU A 289 -15.97 7.64 -2.76
CA LEU A 289 -16.67 6.62 -1.98
C LEU A 289 -15.88 6.17 -0.75
N SER A 290 -14.54 6.12 -0.86
CA SER A 290 -13.68 5.74 0.26
C SER A 290 -13.61 6.84 1.32
N LEU A 291 -13.52 8.10 0.91
CA LEU A 291 -13.54 9.27 1.80
C LEU A 291 -14.90 9.42 2.50
N ASP A 292 -16.01 9.24 1.76
CA ASP A 292 -17.36 9.30 2.31
C ASP A 292 -17.58 8.19 3.34
N TYR A 293 -17.15 6.96 3.02
CA TYR A 293 -17.25 5.83 3.96
C TYR A 293 -16.39 6.05 5.22
N TYR A 294 -15.16 6.56 5.06
CA TYR A 294 -14.32 6.90 6.20
C TYR A 294 -14.94 8.03 7.03
N GLY A 295 -15.39 9.11 6.38
CA GLY A 295 -15.99 10.28 7.05
C GLY A 295 -17.29 9.98 7.80
N ALA A 296 -18.01 8.91 7.43
CA ALA A 296 -19.22 8.46 8.14
C ALA A 296 -18.93 7.70 9.45
N GLN A 297 -17.66 7.40 9.77
CA GLN A 297 -17.31 6.73 11.03
C GLN A 297 -17.32 7.74 12.19
N GLU A 298 -17.79 7.32 13.37
CA GLU A 298 -17.89 8.20 14.57
C GLU A 298 -16.57 8.87 14.98
N SER A 299 -15.44 8.19 14.75
CA SER A 299 -14.09 8.66 15.09
C SER A 299 -13.34 9.28 13.91
N ALA A 300 -14.01 9.55 12.79
CA ALA A 300 -13.35 10.08 11.60
C ALA A 300 -12.80 11.49 11.85
N ILE A 301 -11.54 11.68 11.48
CA ILE A 301 -10.90 13.00 11.46
C ILE A 301 -10.84 13.44 10.01
N PRO A 302 -11.29 14.66 9.66
CA PRO A 302 -11.29 15.12 8.27
C PRO A 302 -9.93 14.97 7.60
N VAL A 303 -9.92 14.44 6.37
CA VAL A 303 -8.72 14.34 5.54
C VAL A 303 -8.39 15.74 5.01
N GLU A 304 -7.15 16.15 5.17
CA GLU A 304 -6.68 17.49 4.81
C GLU A 304 -6.01 17.54 3.44
N ARG A 305 -5.37 16.45 3.01
CA ARG A 305 -4.71 16.31 1.70
C ARG A 305 -4.57 14.86 1.27
N ILE A 306 -4.19 14.68 0.01
CA ILE A 306 -3.95 13.37 -0.60
C ILE A 306 -2.49 13.31 -1.06
N VAL A 307 -1.84 12.18 -0.78
CA VAL A 307 -0.50 11.85 -1.30
C VAL A 307 -0.62 10.65 -2.21
N VAL A 308 -0.28 10.84 -3.48
CA VAL A 308 -0.30 9.79 -4.50
C VAL A 308 1.11 9.24 -4.70
N CYS A 309 1.23 7.94 -4.83
CA CYS A 309 2.45 7.22 -5.15
C CYS A 309 2.18 6.04 -6.10
N GLY A 310 3.22 5.28 -6.38
CA GLY A 310 3.16 4.17 -7.33
C GLY A 310 3.28 4.62 -8.80
N PRO A 311 3.40 3.67 -9.74
CA PRO A 311 3.62 3.97 -11.18
C PRO A 311 2.59 4.90 -11.80
N GLY A 312 1.31 4.80 -11.40
CA GLY A 312 0.25 5.67 -11.89
C GLY A 312 0.45 7.15 -11.52
N SER A 313 1.24 7.46 -10.48
CA SER A 313 1.55 8.85 -10.14
C SER A 313 2.39 9.58 -11.19
N GLY A 314 3.05 8.83 -12.10
CA GLY A 314 3.80 9.36 -13.24
C GLY A 314 2.93 9.78 -14.42
N ILE A 315 1.63 9.50 -14.42
CA ILE A 315 0.72 9.94 -15.48
C ILE A 315 0.53 11.46 -15.36
N ALA A 316 0.99 12.18 -16.39
CA ALA A 316 0.85 13.64 -16.44
C ALA A 316 -0.62 14.06 -16.31
N GLY A 317 -0.92 14.97 -15.38
CA GLY A 317 -2.26 15.48 -15.12
C GLY A 317 -3.15 14.61 -14.25
N LEU A 318 -2.79 13.35 -13.91
CA LEU A 318 -3.62 12.50 -13.04
C LEU A 318 -3.77 13.07 -11.62
N PRO A 319 -2.71 13.57 -10.95
CA PRO A 319 -2.85 14.23 -9.64
C PRO A 319 -3.78 15.45 -9.71
N ALA A 320 -3.66 16.29 -10.73
CA ALA A 320 -4.52 17.45 -10.92
C ALA A 320 -5.98 17.05 -11.16
N ARG A 321 -6.23 15.97 -11.91
CA ARG A 321 -7.57 15.40 -12.12
C ARG A 321 -8.18 14.90 -10.82
N MET A 322 -7.38 14.25 -9.96
CA MET A 322 -7.82 13.81 -8.63
C MET A 322 -8.15 15.02 -7.75
N GLU A 323 -7.28 16.03 -7.72
CA GLU A 323 -7.49 17.28 -6.96
C GLU A 323 -8.80 17.97 -7.36
N ALA A 324 -9.00 18.20 -8.66
CA ALA A 324 -10.22 18.82 -9.17
C ALA A 324 -11.48 17.99 -8.86
N GLY A 325 -11.37 16.66 -8.87
CA GLY A 325 -12.50 15.77 -8.63
C GLY A 325 -12.86 15.59 -7.15
N LEU A 326 -11.90 15.74 -6.24
CA LEU A 326 -12.09 15.46 -4.81
C LEU A 326 -12.14 16.74 -3.97
N GLY A 327 -11.64 17.87 -4.48
CA GLY A 327 -11.59 19.15 -3.74
C GLY A 327 -10.58 19.16 -2.59
N LEU A 328 -9.61 18.26 -2.59
CA LEU A 328 -8.53 18.18 -1.62
C LEU A 328 -7.19 18.36 -2.34
N PRO A 329 -6.20 19.06 -1.74
CA PRO A 329 -4.87 19.17 -2.31
C PRO A 329 -4.24 17.80 -2.57
N VAL A 330 -3.69 17.60 -3.78
CA VAL A 330 -3.05 16.33 -4.19
C VAL A 330 -1.58 16.58 -4.50
N SER A 331 -0.71 15.78 -3.92
CA SER A 331 0.72 15.81 -4.19
C SER A 331 1.26 14.42 -4.49
N VAL A 332 2.32 14.35 -5.29
CA VAL A 332 3.11 13.13 -5.50
C VAL A 332 4.30 13.15 -4.55
N ALA A 333 4.58 12.05 -3.88
CA ALA A 333 5.68 11.95 -2.95
C ALA A 333 6.57 10.74 -3.22
N THR A 334 7.88 10.96 -3.10
CA THR A 334 8.92 9.93 -3.13
C THR A 334 9.79 10.09 -1.89
N PRO A 335 10.05 9.02 -1.13
CA PRO A 335 10.93 9.08 0.03
C PRO A 335 12.35 9.53 -0.37
N ALA A 336 12.98 10.37 0.44
CA ALA A 336 14.33 10.88 0.16
C ALA A 336 15.37 9.80 -0.18
N PRO A 337 15.41 8.60 0.48
CA PRO A 337 16.34 7.54 0.10
C PRO A 337 16.12 6.94 -1.30
N LEU A 338 14.97 7.20 -1.95
CA LEU A 338 14.64 6.73 -3.30
C LEU A 338 14.69 7.85 -4.35
N SER A 339 14.90 9.12 -3.96
CA SER A 339 14.77 10.30 -4.84
C SER A 339 15.83 10.37 -5.95
N GLU A 340 16.97 9.68 -5.80
CA GLU A 340 18.02 9.62 -6.82
C GLU A 340 17.79 8.51 -7.85
N MET A 341 16.79 7.66 -7.66
CA MET A 341 16.44 6.58 -8.60
C MET A 341 15.59 7.12 -9.76
N PRO A 342 15.60 6.45 -10.95
CA PRO A 342 14.65 6.78 -12.02
C PRO A 342 13.21 6.75 -11.51
N GLY A 343 12.38 7.69 -11.96
CA GLY A 343 11.07 7.95 -11.37
C GLY A 343 10.13 6.74 -11.32
N ASP A 344 10.07 5.93 -12.37
CA ASP A 344 9.29 4.69 -12.42
C ASP A 344 9.81 3.62 -11.45
N ALA A 345 11.13 3.47 -11.36
CA ALA A 345 11.76 2.58 -10.39
C ALA A 345 11.53 3.06 -8.96
N ALA A 346 11.73 4.36 -8.69
CA ALA A 346 11.45 4.94 -7.37
C ALA A 346 10.00 4.68 -6.95
N ALA A 347 9.03 4.89 -7.85
CA ALA A 347 7.60 4.69 -7.59
C ALA A 347 7.27 3.23 -7.18
N ARG A 348 7.88 2.22 -7.83
CA ARG A 348 7.70 0.80 -7.50
C ARG A 348 8.40 0.37 -6.22
N LEU A 349 9.41 1.11 -5.77
CA LEU A 349 10.18 0.79 -4.57
C LEU A 349 9.65 1.43 -3.29
N ILE A 350 8.62 2.29 -3.37
CA ILE A 350 8.04 2.98 -2.20
C ILE A 350 7.47 1.97 -1.19
N LEU A 351 6.63 1.04 -1.64
CA LEU A 351 6.03 0.04 -0.76
C LEU A 351 7.09 -0.91 -0.17
N PRO A 352 7.98 -1.55 -0.97
CA PRO A 352 9.07 -2.35 -0.42
C PRO A 352 9.94 -1.58 0.58
N PHE A 353 10.26 -0.31 0.31
CA PHE A 353 11.01 0.53 1.24
C PHE A 353 10.28 0.67 2.58
N GLY A 354 9.00 1.03 2.56
CA GLY A 354 8.21 1.16 3.77
C GLY A 354 7.99 -0.14 4.53
N LEU A 355 7.92 -1.28 3.85
CA LEU A 355 7.86 -2.61 4.45
C LEU A 355 9.19 -2.96 5.15
N ALA A 356 10.32 -2.56 4.58
CA ALA A 356 11.63 -2.73 5.17
C ALA A 356 11.82 -1.88 6.45
N LEU A 357 11.11 -0.76 6.60
CA LEU A 357 11.15 0.10 7.78
C LEU A 357 10.40 -0.46 9.00
N ALA A 358 9.64 -1.54 8.85
CA ALA A 358 8.92 -2.17 9.96
C ALA A 358 9.91 -2.82 10.95
N SER A 359 9.89 -2.33 12.17
CA SER A 359 10.72 -2.80 13.31
C SER A 359 10.02 -3.88 14.13
#